data_81c380a0d932ec75cd921a28266b11d2
#
_entry.id   81c380a0d932ec75cd921a28266b11d2
#
_cell.length_a   1.000
_cell.length_b   1.000
_cell.length_c   1.000
_cell.angle_alpha   90.00
_cell.angle_beta   90.00
_cell.angle_gamma   90.00
#
_symmetry.space_group_name_H-M   'P 1'
#
loop_
_entity.id
_entity.type
_entity.pdbx_description
1 polymer ?
#
loop_
_entity_poly.entity_id
_entity_poly.type
_entity_poly.pdbx_seq_one_letter_code
_entity_poly.pdbx_strand_id
1 'polypeptide(L)'
;MGCNSENVDEEHHYDNKLYITSATITDDLLIKADVKEATRSLSYRLASPANQDISITFDAAPALTASYNMNYDDHAEVLPVNYYEIPNKTVTIEKGAVNSNDVVINFKGTHELNREKRFVLPVTIVNADIPVLESKKTVYFVFKGAALINVVANIDENYFPVYWKDYSKVNSLRVITVEALVRSSDWTDGRDNALSTIFGVEGEFLVRIGDGDRPRDQYQCVAPGGNFPGANVVDGLPVDEFVHIATVYNADTGERSY
;
A
#
# COMPACT_ATOMS: atom_id res chain seq x y z
N MET A 1 -30.59 46.26 -17.88
CA MET A 1 -31.05 45.24 -16.92
C MET A 1 -29.83 44.80 -16.13
N GLY A 2 -29.68 45.33 -14.91
CA GLY A 2 -28.62 44.89 -14.03
C GLY A 2 -28.99 43.51 -13.51
N CYS A 3 -28.06 42.56 -13.53
CA CYS A 3 -28.19 41.36 -12.75
C CYS A 3 -28.26 41.79 -11.28
N ASN A 4 -29.36 41.48 -10.63
CA ASN A 4 -29.43 41.52 -9.19
C ASN A 4 -28.42 40.46 -8.72
N SER A 5 -27.31 40.86 -8.16
CA SER A 5 -26.48 39.99 -7.39
C SER A 5 -27.23 39.74 -6.07
N GLU A 6 -28.17 38.82 -6.09
CA GLU A 6 -28.64 38.21 -4.85
C GLU A 6 -27.40 37.76 -4.09
N ASN A 7 -27.37 38.06 -2.83
CA ASN A 7 -26.22 37.82 -1.97
C ASN A 7 -26.12 36.30 -1.76
N VAL A 8 -25.49 35.63 -2.72
CA VAL A 8 -25.35 34.16 -2.78
C VAL A 8 -24.79 33.63 -1.44
N ASP A 9 -24.02 34.46 -0.71
CA ASP A 9 -23.47 34.14 0.59
C ASP A 9 -24.54 34.09 1.71
N GLU A 10 -25.68 34.76 1.55
CA GLU A 10 -26.79 34.69 2.51
C GLU A 10 -27.77 33.53 2.22
N GLU A 11 -27.93 33.14 0.95
CA GLU A 11 -28.83 32.05 0.55
C GLU A 11 -28.15 30.67 0.57
N HIS A 12 -26.83 30.62 0.40
CA HIS A 12 -26.04 29.40 0.44
C HIS A 12 -25.12 29.39 1.66
N HIS A 13 -25.69 29.54 2.84
CA HIS A 13 -24.98 29.33 4.08
C HIS A 13 -24.59 27.86 4.17
N TYR A 14 -23.34 27.55 3.83
CA TYR A 14 -22.80 26.21 4.06
C TYR A 14 -22.75 26.00 5.57
N ASP A 15 -23.64 25.15 6.07
CA ASP A 15 -23.62 24.73 7.47
C ASP A 15 -22.20 24.27 7.83
N ASN A 16 -21.65 24.91 8.86
CA ASN A 16 -20.35 24.48 9.37
C ASN A 16 -20.46 23.06 9.90
N LYS A 17 -19.92 22.09 9.19
CA LYS A 17 -19.99 20.67 9.54
C LYS A 17 -18.65 20.13 10.00
N LEU A 18 -18.72 19.25 10.99
CA LEU A 18 -17.57 18.50 11.46
C LEU A 18 -17.27 17.33 10.53
N TYR A 19 -16.00 17.08 10.25
CA TYR A 19 -15.56 15.94 9.46
C TYR A 19 -14.16 15.46 9.86
N ILE A 20 -13.85 14.19 9.52
CA ILE A 20 -12.52 13.61 9.71
C ILE A 20 -11.64 14.03 8.54
N THR A 21 -10.41 14.52 8.82
CA THR A 21 -9.47 15.04 7.80
C THR A 21 -8.75 13.97 7.00
N SER A 22 -8.94 12.71 7.32
CA SER A 22 -8.33 11.58 6.58
C SER A 22 -8.59 11.70 5.08
N ALA A 23 -7.55 11.53 4.25
CA ALA A 23 -7.65 11.57 2.79
C ALA A 23 -8.56 10.47 2.26
N THR A 24 -8.46 9.28 2.86
CA THR A 24 -9.31 8.11 2.58
C THR A 24 -10.13 7.75 3.82
N ILE A 25 -11.26 7.09 3.61
CA ILE A 25 -12.08 6.57 4.71
C ILE A 25 -11.69 5.14 5.12
N THR A 26 -10.71 4.55 4.43
CA THR A 26 -10.10 3.26 4.78
C THR A 26 -8.62 3.45 5.04
N ASP A 27 -8.09 2.79 6.06
CA ASP A 27 -6.66 2.71 6.40
C ASP A 27 -6.26 1.24 6.49
N ASP A 28 -5.43 0.78 5.57
CA ASP A 28 -4.98 -0.61 5.49
C ASP A 28 -3.77 -0.84 6.41
N LEU A 29 -3.89 -1.81 7.31
CA LEU A 29 -2.83 -2.27 8.18
C LEU A 29 -2.46 -3.72 7.86
N LEU A 30 -1.17 -3.98 7.72
CA LEU A 30 -0.69 -5.34 7.44
C LEU A 30 -0.44 -6.11 8.74
N ILE A 31 -1.00 -7.32 8.82
CA ILE A 31 -0.71 -8.28 9.89
C ILE A 31 0.66 -8.89 9.59
N LYS A 32 1.67 -8.53 10.40
CA LYS A 32 3.06 -9.01 10.27
C LYS A 32 3.50 -9.72 11.56
N ALA A 33 4.38 -10.71 11.46
CA ALA A 33 4.84 -11.50 12.61
C ALA A 33 5.60 -10.68 13.65
N ASP A 34 6.33 -9.71 13.19
CA ASP A 34 7.25 -8.88 13.97
C ASP A 34 6.62 -7.58 14.48
N VAL A 35 5.46 -7.18 13.96
CA VAL A 35 4.76 -5.95 14.34
C VAL A 35 3.69 -6.26 15.38
N LYS A 36 4.03 -6.04 16.65
CA LYS A 36 3.12 -6.30 17.79
C LYS A 36 2.17 -5.14 18.07
N GLU A 37 2.58 -3.93 17.75
CA GLU A 37 1.87 -2.70 18.07
C GLU A 37 1.87 -1.75 16.88
N ALA A 38 0.82 -1.00 16.74
CA ALA A 38 0.70 0.09 15.78
C ALA A 38 -0.16 1.19 16.37
N THR A 39 0.10 2.42 15.97
CA THR A 39 -0.70 3.58 16.39
C THR A 39 -1.19 4.32 15.17
N ARG A 40 -2.42 4.83 15.26
CA ARG A 40 -3.01 5.74 14.27
C ARG A 40 -3.58 6.96 14.98
N SER A 41 -3.51 8.08 14.27
CA SER A 41 -4.10 9.33 14.72
C SER A 41 -5.16 9.81 13.74
N LEU A 42 -6.27 10.28 14.25
CA LEU A 42 -7.32 10.94 13.49
C LEU A 42 -7.48 12.37 13.98
N SER A 43 -7.61 13.32 13.05
CA SER A 43 -7.94 14.71 13.35
C SER A 43 -9.33 15.03 12.82
N TYR A 44 -10.00 15.89 13.55
CA TYR A 44 -11.34 16.39 13.21
C TYR A 44 -11.26 17.86 12.87
N ARG A 45 -12.05 18.28 11.89
CA ARG A 45 -12.00 19.64 11.37
C ARG A 45 -13.39 20.19 11.08
N LEU A 46 -13.53 21.50 11.24
CA LEU A 46 -14.63 22.29 10.75
C LEU A 46 -14.27 23.02 9.45
N ALA A 47 -15.25 23.33 8.67
CA ALA A 47 -15.06 24.16 7.44
C ALA A 47 -14.71 25.61 7.78
N SER A 48 -15.23 26.14 8.90
CA SER A 48 -15.02 27.50 9.39
C SER A 48 -14.68 27.47 10.89
N PRO A 49 -14.06 28.52 11.45
CA PRO A 49 -13.75 28.58 12.87
C PRO A 49 -14.96 28.39 13.79
N ALA A 50 -14.76 27.64 14.87
CA ALA A 50 -15.79 27.39 15.86
C ALA A 50 -16.22 28.70 16.55
N ASN A 51 -17.53 28.94 16.70
CA ASN A 51 -18.05 30.08 17.42
C ASN A 51 -18.10 29.86 18.95
N GLN A 52 -17.96 28.62 19.37
CA GLN A 52 -17.87 28.15 20.79
C GLN A 52 -16.99 26.90 20.81
N ASP A 53 -16.70 26.41 22.03
CA ASP A 53 -16.03 25.12 22.17
C ASP A 53 -16.95 24.00 21.67
N ILE A 54 -16.44 23.10 20.87
CA ILE A 54 -17.17 21.97 20.26
C ILE A 54 -16.63 20.68 20.85
N SER A 55 -17.42 19.98 21.62
CA SER A 55 -17.10 18.66 22.14
C SER A 55 -17.46 17.59 21.10
N ILE A 56 -16.55 16.63 20.90
CA ILE A 56 -16.70 15.55 19.95
C ILE A 56 -16.40 14.24 20.66
N THR A 57 -17.34 13.32 20.63
CA THR A 57 -17.15 11.95 21.13
C THR A 57 -17.17 10.97 19.98
N PHE A 58 -16.22 10.06 20.00
CA PHE A 58 -16.09 8.99 19.00
C PHE A 58 -15.83 7.67 19.69
N ASP A 59 -16.16 6.58 19.01
CA ASP A 59 -15.92 5.24 19.51
C ASP A 59 -15.79 4.24 18.36
N ALA A 60 -15.33 3.04 18.71
CA ALA A 60 -15.43 1.87 17.86
C ALA A 60 -16.90 1.53 17.60
N ALA A 61 -17.25 1.25 16.36
CA ALA A 61 -18.59 0.93 15.92
C ALA A 61 -18.65 -0.40 15.15
N PRO A 62 -18.48 -1.55 15.83
CA PRO A 62 -18.45 -2.87 15.19
C PRO A 62 -19.67 -3.16 14.31
N ALA A 63 -20.84 -2.60 14.63
CA ALA A 63 -22.04 -2.75 13.82
C ALA A 63 -21.90 -2.23 12.38
N LEU A 64 -20.97 -1.29 12.14
CA LEU A 64 -20.70 -0.75 10.80
C LEU A 64 -19.86 -1.68 9.91
N THR A 65 -19.37 -2.82 10.43
CA THR A 65 -18.65 -3.83 9.65
C THR A 65 -19.49 -4.37 8.49
N ALA A 66 -20.78 -4.58 8.71
CA ALA A 66 -21.69 -5.03 7.65
C ALA A 66 -21.79 -4.01 6.51
N SER A 67 -21.88 -2.72 6.86
CA SER A 67 -21.90 -1.64 5.86
C SER A 67 -20.56 -1.52 5.12
N TYR A 68 -19.46 -1.70 5.83
CA TYR A 68 -18.13 -1.78 5.19
C TYR A 68 -18.09 -2.90 4.15
N ASN A 69 -18.44 -4.13 4.55
CA ASN A 69 -18.41 -5.30 3.67
C ASN A 69 -19.28 -5.10 2.42
N MET A 70 -20.45 -4.50 2.60
CA MET A 70 -21.36 -4.20 1.48
C MET A 70 -20.78 -3.15 0.52
N ASN A 71 -20.14 -2.11 1.05
CA ASN A 71 -19.63 -0.99 0.24
C ASN A 71 -18.33 -1.33 -0.50
N TYR A 72 -17.53 -2.26 0.04
CA TYR A 72 -16.20 -2.61 -0.50
C TYR A 72 -16.14 -4.02 -1.07
N ASP A 73 -17.28 -4.73 -1.14
CA ASP A 73 -17.37 -6.13 -1.58
C ASP A 73 -16.32 -7.01 -0.85
N ASP A 74 -16.26 -6.84 0.48
CA ASP A 74 -15.31 -7.51 1.36
C ASP A 74 -16.04 -8.46 2.32
N HIS A 75 -15.28 -9.35 2.97
CA HIS A 75 -15.77 -10.32 3.96
C HIS A 75 -15.01 -10.18 5.28
N ALA A 76 -14.69 -8.94 5.67
CA ALA A 76 -13.96 -8.66 6.89
C ALA A 76 -14.78 -9.03 8.14
N GLU A 77 -14.11 -9.64 9.11
CA GLU A 77 -14.64 -9.86 10.45
C GLU A 77 -14.41 -8.61 11.31
N VAL A 78 -15.19 -8.46 12.37
CA VAL A 78 -14.98 -7.40 13.37
C VAL A 78 -13.63 -7.61 14.04
N LEU A 79 -12.78 -6.57 14.13
CA LEU A 79 -11.56 -6.64 14.94
C LEU A 79 -11.93 -6.83 16.42
N PRO A 80 -11.50 -7.90 17.09
CA PRO A 80 -11.86 -8.14 18.50
C PRO A 80 -11.29 -7.05 19.42
N VAL A 81 -12.02 -6.74 20.49
CA VAL A 81 -11.73 -5.61 21.39
C VAL A 81 -10.37 -5.68 22.08
N ASN A 82 -9.80 -6.87 22.25
CA ASN A 82 -8.48 -7.06 22.85
C ASN A 82 -7.32 -6.59 21.97
N TYR A 83 -7.55 -6.31 20.68
CA TYR A 83 -6.53 -5.88 19.75
C TYR A 83 -6.43 -4.37 19.54
N TYR A 84 -7.27 -3.58 20.20
CA TYR A 84 -7.20 -2.12 20.13
C TYR A 84 -7.54 -1.44 21.45
N GLU A 85 -7.15 -0.19 21.56
CA GLU A 85 -7.47 0.70 22.65
C GLU A 85 -7.62 2.14 22.13
N ILE A 86 -8.64 2.82 22.59
CA ILE A 86 -8.89 4.25 22.33
C ILE A 86 -8.81 4.96 23.66
N PRO A 87 -7.63 5.48 24.06
CA PRO A 87 -7.42 6.04 25.41
C PRO A 87 -8.34 7.23 25.73
N ASN A 88 -8.49 8.11 24.73
CA ASN A 88 -9.35 9.29 24.86
C ASN A 88 -10.43 9.27 23.79
N LYS A 89 -11.68 9.14 24.22
CA LYS A 89 -12.82 9.09 23.31
C LYS A 89 -13.47 10.45 23.07
N THR A 90 -12.98 11.50 23.71
CA THR A 90 -13.52 12.85 23.58
C THR A 90 -12.41 13.84 23.31
N VAL A 91 -12.61 14.69 22.32
CA VAL A 91 -11.74 15.81 21.97
C VAL A 91 -12.55 17.08 21.83
N THR A 92 -11.89 18.22 21.89
CA THR A 92 -12.52 19.53 21.78
C THR A 92 -11.88 20.34 20.66
N ILE A 93 -12.69 21.02 19.87
CA ILE A 93 -12.27 22.13 19.03
C ILE A 93 -12.57 23.39 19.79
N GLU A 94 -11.53 24.13 20.19
CA GLU A 94 -11.69 25.36 20.95
C GLU A 94 -12.33 26.45 20.09
N LYS A 95 -13.03 27.38 20.76
CA LYS A 95 -13.58 28.55 20.12
C LYS A 95 -12.50 29.31 19.30
N GLY A 96 -12.82 29.62 18.07
CA GLY A 96 -11.92 30.27 17.11
C GLY A 96 -10.99 29.30 16.36
N ALA A 97 -10.88 28.05 16.78
CA ALA A 97 -10.13 27.03 16.09
C ALA A 97 -10.98 26.31 15.01
N VAL A 98 -10.31 25.62 14.09
CA VAL A 98 -10.94 24.77 13.08
C VAL A 98 -10.60 23.29 13.23
N ASN A 99 -9.57 22.96 14.01
CA ASN A 99 -9.10 21.57 14.20
C ASN A 99 -9.22 21.16 15.67
N SER A 100 -9.45 19.87 15.90
CA SER A 100 -9.27 19.25 17.22
C SER A 100 -7.82 18.86 17.45
N ASN A 101 -7.50 18.46 18.69
CA ASN A 101 -6.37 17.61 18.96
C ASN A 101 -6.57 16.25 18.31
N ASP A 102 -5.45 15.54 18.05
CA ASP A 102 -5.50 14.21 17.48
C ASP A 102 -6.12 13.18 18.44
N VAL A 103 -6.93 12.32 17.84
CA VAL A 103 -7.44 11.12 18.48
C VAL A 103 -6.50 9.98 18.19
N VAL A 104 -6.01 9.35 19.23
CA VAL A 104 -5.07 8.22 19.11
C VAL A 104 -5.81 6.90 19.25
N ILE A 105 -5.57 5.99 18.31
CA ILE A 105 -6.01 4.61 18.37
C ILE A 105 -4.75 3.73 18.43
N ASN A 106 -4.62 2.97 19.50
CA ASN A 106 -3.52 2.03 19.69
C ASN A 106 -3.99 0.63 19.31
N PHE A 107 -3.25 -0.04 18.44
CA PHE A 107 -3.44 -1.44 18.11
C PHE A 107 -2.35 -2.25 18.79
N LYS A 108 -2.70 -3.41 19.36
CA LYS A 108 -1.80 -4.29 20.11
C LYS A 108 -2.05 -5.75 19.79
N GLY A 109 -1.00 -6.57 19.82
CA GLY A 109 -1.12 -8.02 19.60
C GLY A 109 -1.55 -8.40 18.17
N THR A 110 -1.54 -7.49 17.22
CA THR A 110 -2.08 -7.70 15.86
C THR A 110 -1.34 -8.79 15.08
N HIS A 111 -0.13 -9.15 15.49
CA HIS A 111 0.64 -10.26 14.93
C HIS A 111 0.01 -11.64 15.19
N GLU A 112 -0.90 -11.75 16.17
CA GLU A 112 -1.61 -12.98 16.53
C GLU A 112 -2.88 -13.21 15.68
N LEU A 113 -3.33 -12.18 14.96
CA LEU A 113 -4.51 -12.28 14.09
C LEU A 113 -4.27 -13.31 12.98
N ASN A 114 -5.33 -14.02 12.62
CA ASN A 114 -5.27 -14.94 11.48
C ASN A 114 -5.04 -14.17 10.18
N ARG A 115 -3.92 -14.43 9.52
CA ARG A 115 -3.48 -13.73 8.30
C ARG A 115 -4.24 -14.10 7.04
N GLU A 116 -4.99 -15.18 7.06
CA GLU A 116 -5.87 -15.60 5.96
C GLU A 116 -7.20 -14.86 5.99
N LYS A 117 -7.49 -14.17 7.10
CA LYS A 117 -8.71 -13.39 7.30
C LYS A 117 -8.44 -11.90 7.19
N ARG A 118 -9.51 -11.17 6.94
CA ARG A 118 -9.53 -9.71 7.06
C ARG A 118 -10.31 -9.32 8.30
N PHE A 119 -9.84 -8.29 9.00
CA PHE A 119 -10.54 -7.70 10.12
C PHE A 119 -10.72 -6.22 9.89
N VAL A 120 -11.81 -5.66 10.39
CA VAL A 120 -12.06 -4.23 10.28
C VAL A 120 -12.49 -3.66 11.65
N LEU A 121 -11.92 -2.49 11.96
CA LEU A 121 -12.36 -1.66 13.07
C LEU A 121 -12.94 -0.36 12.51
N PRO A 122 -14.25 -0.19 12.45
CA PRO A 122 -14.86 1.10 12.19
C PRO A 122 -14.73 2.00 13.44
N VAL A 123 -14.20 3.20 13.26
CA VAL A 123 -14.19 4.26 14.30
C VAL A 123 -15.00 5.43 13.78
N THR A 124 -16.01 5.85 14.54
CA THR A 124 -16.99 6.84 14.11
C THR A 124 -17.22 7.93 15.14
N ILE A 125 -17.63 9.11 14.70
CA ILE A 125 -18.18 10.14 15.57
C ILE A 125 -19.55 9.66 16.06
N VAL A 126 -19.71 9.48 17.37
CA VAL A 126 -20.97 9.05 17.98
C VAL A 126 -21.79 10.21 18.50
N ASN A 127 -21.14 11.32 18.88
CA ASN A 127 -21.79 12.56 19.29
C ASN A 127 -20.91 13.77 18.99
N ALA A 128 -21.51 14.89 18.64
CA ALA A 128 -20.84 16.17 18.50
C ALA A 128 -21.84 17.31 18.73
N ASP A 129 -21.37 18.45 19.25
CA ASP A 129 -22.18 19.66 19.50
C ASP A 129 -22.49 20.45 18.22
N ILE A 130 -22.17 19.90 17.07
CA ILE A 130 -22.36 20.50 15.74
C ILE A 130 -22.74 19.39 14.73
N PRO A 131 -23.47 19.72 13.66
CA PRO A 131 -23.75 18.76 12.59
C PRO A 131 -22.48 18.11 12.00
N VAL A 132 -22.55 16.83 11.73
CA VAL A 132 -21.44 16.02 11.20
C VAL A 132 -21.65 15.75 9.72
N LEU A 133 -20.59 15.78 8.92
CA LEU A 133 -20.62 15.36 7.53
C LEU A 133 -20.66 13.82 7.45
N GLU A 134 -21.83 13.26 7.12
CA GLU A 134 -22.08 11.82 7.14
C GLU A 134 -21.08 10.99 6.33
N SER A 135 -20.63 11.49 5.18
CA SER A 135 -19.65 10.82 4.33
C SER A 135 -18.22 10.80 4.88
N LYS A 136 -17.95 11.55 5.94
CA LYS A 136 -16.62 11.73 6.56
C LYS A 136 -16.67 11.61 8.09
N LYS A 137 -17.62 10.86 8.61
CA LYS A 137 -17.76 10.65 10.07
C LYS A 137 -17.12 9.35 10.57
N THR A 138 -16.78 8.42 9.65
CA THR A 138 -16.26 7.09 10.00
C THR A 138 -14.98 6.83 9.21
N VAL A 139 -13.98 6.23 9.88
CA VAL A 139 -12.80 5.64 9.27
C VAL A 139 -12.79 4.15 9.58
N TYR A 140 -12.44 3.35 8.59
CA TYR A 140 -12.33 1.91 8.68
C TYR A 140 -10.85 1.51 8.69
N PHE A 141 -10.37 0.99 9.82
CA PHE A 141 -9.04 0.39 9.91
C PHE A 141 -9.13 -1.06 9.51
N VAL A 142 -8.52 -1.40 8.37
CA VAL A 142 -8.63 -2.72 7.75
C VAL A 142 -7.34 -3.51 7.94
N PHE A 143 -7.42 -4.61 8.66
CA PHE A 143 -6.31 -5.53 8.88
C PHE A 143 -6.37 -6.66 7.88
N LYS A 144 -5.28 -6.85 7.15
CA LYS A 144 -5.11 -7.94 6.18
C LYS A 144 -3.73 -8.56 6.32
N GLY A 145 -3.64 -9.86 6.09
CA GLY A 145 -2.35 -10.55 6.11
C GLY A 145 -1.38 -9.89 5.13
N ALA A 146 -0.18 -9.60 5.57
CA ALA A 146 0.91 -9.39 4.65
C ALA A 146 1.09 -10.68 3.85
N ALA A 147 1.29 -10.57 2.55
CA ALA A 147 1.68 -11.72 1.75
C ALA A 147 2.99 -12.29 2.35
N LEU A 148 2.86 -13.41 3.04
CA LEU A 148 4.02 -14.12 3.55
C LEU A 148 4.51 -15.03 2.44
N ILE A 149 5.62 -14.67 1.86
CA ILE A 149 6.39 -15.64 1.09
C ILE A 149 7.07 -16.54 2.11
N ASN A 150 6.35 -17.58 2.56
CA ASN A 150 6.87 -18.57 3.49
C ASN A 150 7.61 -19.70 2.78
N VAL A 151 7.37 -19.84 1.49
CA VAL A 151 7.95 -20.88 0.66
C VAL A 151 8.42 -20.24 -0.63
N VAL A 152 9.68 -20.44 -0.94
CA VAL A 152 10.30 -20.02 -2.20
C VAL A 152 10.93 -21.25 -2.86
N ALA A 153 11.02 -21.23 -4.19
CA ALA A 153 11.77 -22.25 -4.90
C ALA A 153 13.27 -22.05 -4.65
N ASN A 154 13.95 -23.10 -4.21
CA ASN A 154 15.40 -23.14 -4.30
C ASN A 154 15.76 -23.62 -5.71
N ILE A 155 16.38 -22.74 -6.49
CA ILE A 155 16.77 -23.00 -7.87
C ILE A 155 18.30 -22.98 -8.05
N ASP A 156 19.04 -23.25 -6.95
CA ASP A 156 20.49 -23.41 -7.03
C ASP A 156 20.84 -24.52 -8.03
N GLU A 157 21.63 -24.18 -9.05
CA GLU A 157 22.00 -25.06 -10.17
C GLU A 157 20.80 -25.66 -10.95
N ASN A 158 19.60 -25.11 -10.78
CA ASN A 158 18.37 -25.57 -11.42
C ASN A 158 17.66 -24.46 -12.18
N TYR A 159 16.68 -24.84 -12.96
CA TYR A 159 15.81 -23.91 -13.66
C TYR A 159 14.42 -24.51 -13.86
N PHE A 160 13.44 -23.62 -14.09
CA PHE A 160 12.09 -24.01 -14.48
C PHE A 160 11.88 -23.71 -15.95
N PRO A 161 11.68 -24.74 -16.81
CA PRO A 161 11.33 -24.48 -18.20
C PRO A 161 9.91 -23.89 -18.29
N VAL A 162 9.75 -22.83 -19.07
CA VAL A 162 8.46 -22.21 -19.32
C VAL A 162 7.85 -22.79 -20.58
N TYR A 163 6.70 -23.45 -20.45
CA TYR A 163 5.94 -24.00 -21.56
C TYR A 163 4.73 -23.11 -21.85
N TRP A 164 4.80 -22.35 -22.94
CA TRP A 164 3.72 -21.49 -23.34
C TRP A 164 2.59 -22.30 -24.00
N LYS A 165 1.38 -22.11 -23.56
CA LYS A 165 0.19 -22.75 -24.15
C LYS A 165 -0.07 -22.25 -25.58
N ASP A 166 0.29 -21.01 -25.86
CA ASP A 166 0.10 -20.35 -27.15
C ASP A 166 1.31 -19.48 -27.50
N TYR A 167 2.23 -20.02 -28.24
CA TYR A 167 3.45 -19.30 -28.65
C TYR A 167 3.16 -18.10 -29.57
N SER A 168 2.06 -18.12 -30.34
CA SER A 168 1.73 -17.03 -31.26
C SER A 168 1.48 -15.72 -30.52
N LYS A 169 0.87 -15.80 -29.34
CA LYS A 169 0.62 -14.65 -28.48
C LYS A 169 1.91 -14.10 -27.86
N VAL A 170 2.81 -14.99 -27.47
CA VAL A 170 4.08 -14.59 -26.85
C VAL A 170 5.02 -13.94 -27.88
N ASN A 171 5.07 -14.49 -29.08
CA ASN A 171 5.93 -13.97 -30.15
C ASN A 171 5.49 -12.60 -30.70
N SER A 172 4.32 -12.12 -30.34
CA SER A 172 3.77 -10.83 -30.76
C SER A 172 3.68 -9.81 -29.65
N LEU A 173 4.27 -10.08 -28.49
CA LEU A 173 4.27 -9.14 -27.38
C LEU A 173 5.06 -7.87 -27.73
N ARG A 174 4.42 -6.73 -27.54
CA ARG A 174 5.02 -5.42 -27.79
C ARG A 174 5.60 -4.81 -26.52
N VAL A 175 5.04 -5.13 -25.38
CA VAL A 175 5.55 -4.75 -24.06
C VAL A 175 5.66 -6.01 -23.21
N ILE A 176 6.82 -6.18 -22.59
CA ILE A 176 7.11 -7.30 -21.69
C ILE A 176 7.45 -6.72 -20.32
N THR A 177 6.78 -7.22 -19.29
CA THR A 177 7.13 -6.98 -17.90
C THR A 177 7.53 -8.30 -17.27
N VAL A 178 8.70 -8.32 -16.64
CA VAL A 178 9.19 -9.46 -15.85
C VAL A 178 9.38 -8.98 -14.42
N GLU A 179 8.78 -9.66 -13.49
CA GLU A 179 8.92 -9.39 -12.06
C GLU A 179 9.38 -10.65 -11.34
N ALA A 180 10.31 -10.49 -10.42
CA ALA A 180 10.80 -11.59 -9.59
C ALA A 180 11.19 -11.06 -8.20
N LEU A 181 10.90 -11.87 -7.18
CA LEU A 181 11.44 -11.68 -5.84
C LEU A 181 12.54 -12.71 -5.64
N VAL A 182 13.77 -12.25 -5.59
CA VAL A 182 14.97 -13.10 -5.56
C VAL A 182 15.78 -12.88 -4.29
N ARG A 183 16.45 -13.93 -3.83
CA ARG A 183 17.45 -13.88 -2.77
C ARG A 183 18.60 -14.79 -3.17
N SER A 184 19.83 -14.31 -3.04
CA SER A 184 21.02 -15.14 -3.13
C SER A 184 21.79 -15.11 -1.83
N SER A 185 22.33 -16.24 -1.43
CA SER A 185 23.30 -16.30 -0.33
C SER A 185 24.68 -15.84 -0.77
N ASP A 186 24.92 -15.84 -2.09
CA ASP A 186 26.20 -15.46 -2.67
C ASP A 186 26.08 -15.15 -4.17
N TRP A 187 26.34 -13.91 -4.55
CA TRP A 187 26.41 -13.50 -5.95
C TRP A 187 27.82 -13.68 -6.56
N THR A 188 28.82 -13.81 -5.71
CA THR A 188 30.21 -13.54 -6.12
C THR A 188 31.16 -14.71 -6.01
N ASP A 189 30.86 -15.72 -5.16
CA ASP A 189 31.85 -16.72 -4.76
C ASP A 189 31.85 -17.97 -5.62
N GLY A 190 33.06 -18.40 -5.97
CA GLY A 190 33.42 -19.76 -6.38
C GLY A 190 32.77 -20.32 -7.65
N ARG A 191 31.91 -19.58 -8.31
CA ARG A 191 31.21 -20.05 -9.49
C ARG A 191 32.08 -19.90 -10.75
N ASP A 192 32.23 -20.96 -11.50
CA ASP A 192 32.81 -20.92 -12.84
C ASP A 192 31.96 -20.06 -13.78
N ASN A 193 30.66 -19.97 -13.52
CA ASN A 193 29.72 -19.16 -14.28
C ASN A 193 29.50 -17.80 -13.59
N ALA A 194 29.80 -16.73 -14.30
CA ALA A 194 29.77 -15.35 -13.78
C ALA A 194 28.37 -14.71 -13.79
N LEU A 195 27.30 -15.45 -14.12
CA LEU A 195 25.96 -14.91 -14.27
C LEU A 195 24.89 -15.81 -13.62
N SER A 196 23.78 -15.18 -13.18
CA SER A 196 22.58 -15.88 -12.72
C SER A 196 21.38 -15.39 -13.54
N THR A 197 20.74 -16.25 -14.30
CA THR A 197 19.58 -15.90 -15.11
C THR A 197 18.30 -16.00 -14.28
N ILE A 198 17.54 -14.93 -14.23
CA ILE A 198 16.24 -14.88 -13.56
C ILE A 198 15.14 -15.35 -14.52
N PHE A 199 15.14 -14.80 -15.73
CA PHE A 199 14.18 -15.13 -16.78
C PHE A 199 14.78 -14.84 -18.14
N GLY A 200 14.43 -15.65 -19.14
CA GLY A 200 14.74 -15.24 -20.50
C GLY A 200 14.66 -16.31 -21.56
N VAL A 201 14.83 -15.81 -22.78
CA VAL A 201 15.01 -16.57 -24.00
C VAL A 201 16.36 -16.18 -24.57
N GLU A 202 17.30 -17.13 -24.66
CA GLU A 202 18.66 -16.89 -25.10
C GLU A 202 18.67 -16.32 -26.53
N GLY A 203 19.48 -15.27 -26.72
CA GLY A 203 19.58 -14.54 -27.98
C GLY A 203 18.52 -13.48 -28.22
N GLU A 204 17.45 -13.43 -27.41
CA GLU A 204 16.31 -12.53 -27.62
C GLU A 204 16.08 -11.57 -26.44
N PHE A 205 15.79 -12.10 -25.26
CA PHE A 205 15.46 -11.31 -24.09
C PHE A 205 15.87 -12.02 -22.81
N LEU A 206 16.73 -11.40 -22.00
CA LEU A 206 17.21 -11.96 -20.74
C LEU A 206 17.12 -10.93 -19.61
N VAL A 207 16.70 -11.38 -18.44
CA VAL A 207 16.85 -10.70 -17.15
C VAL A 207 17.79 -11.53 -16.31
N ARG A 208 18.97 -10.98 -16.00
CA ARG A 208 20.03 -11.71 -15.32
C ARG A 208 20.83 -10.84 -14.37
N ILE A 209 21.61 -11.46 -13.50
CA ILE A 209 22.53 -10.83 -12.57
C ILE A 209 23.93 -11.30 -12.93
N GLY A 210 24.85 -10.34 -13.07
CA GLY A 210 26.20 -10.60 -13.51
C GLY A 210 26.32 -10.85 -15.02
N ASP A 211 27.53 -10.74 -15.51
CA ASP A 211 27.95 -11.12 -16.86
C ASP A 211 29.48 -10.97 -16.92
N GLY A 212 30.12 -11.40 -18.03
CA GLY A 212 31.56 -11.35 -18.20
C GLY A 212 32.21 -9.97 -18.11
N ASP A 213 31.45 -8.91 -18.41
CA ASP A 213 31.94 -7.52 -18.44
C ASP A 213 31.46 -6.65 -17.23
N ARG A 214 30.78 -7.26 -16.26
CA ARG A 214 30.23 -6.53 -15.10
C ARG A 214 30.39 -7.29 -13.78
N PRO A 215 30.25 -6.60 -12.64
CA PRO A 215 30.19 -7.25 -11.34
C PRO A 215 29.10 -8.32 -11.27
N ARG A 216 29.37 -9.41 -10.55
CA ARG A 216 28.52 -10.60 -10.48
C ARG A 216 27.19 -10.36 -9.76
N ASP A 217 27.09 -9.29 -9.01
CA ASP A 217 25.91 -8.86 -8.23
C ASP A 217 25.07 -7.82 -8.95
N GLN A 218 25.49 -7.37 -10.15
CA GLN A 218 24.77 -6.31 -10.87
C GLN A 218 23.73 -6.85 -11.84
N TYR A 219 22.57 -6.20 -11.77
CA TYR A 219 21.45 -6.43 -12.68
C TYR A 219 21.79 -6.12 -14.14
N GLN A 220 21.25 -6.93 -15.05
CA GLN A 220 21.28 -6.71 -16.49
C GLN A 220 20.01 -7.20 -17.18
N CYS A 221 19.45 -6.36 -18.04
CA CYS A 221 18.49 -6.74 -19.05
C CYS A 221 19.19 -6.77 -20.41
N VAL A 222 19.11 -7.90 -21.10
CA VAL A 222 19.54 -8.05 -22.50
C VAL A 222 18.30 -8.07 -23.37
N ALA A 223 18.25 -7.20 -24.37
CA ALA A 223 17.13 -7.11 -25.31
C ALA A 223 17.64 -6.61 -26.66
N PRO A 224 16.87 -6.68 -27.73
CA PRO A 224 17.22 -6.04 -28.98
C PRO A 224 17.64 -4.57 -28.76
N GLY A 225 18.80 -4.20 -29.28
CA GLY A 225 19.41 -2.88 -29.02
C GLY A 225 20.46 -2.85 -27.91
N GLY A 226 20.79 -3.99 -27.29
CA GLY A 226 21.94 -4.18 -26.39
C GLY A 226 21.59 -4.34 -24.91
N ASN A 227 22.62 -4.33 -24.09
CA ASN A 227 22.52 -4.54 -22.65
C ASN A 227 22.13 -3.26 -21.89
N PHE A 228 21.30 -3.39 -20.85
CA PHE A 228 20.82 -2.28 -20.04
C PHE A 228 20.67 -2.73 -18.57
N PRO A 229 20.97 -1.89 -17.59
CA PRO A 229 21.82 -0.70 -17.68
C PRO A 229 23.27 -1.06 -18.07
N GLY A 230 24.11 -0.05 -18.33
CA GLY A 230 25.55 -0.25 -18.51
C GLY A 230 26.21 -0.83 -17.26
N ALA A 231 27.38 -1.45 -17.41
CA ALA A 231 28.15 -1.93 -16.28
C ALA A 231 28.51 -0.77 -15.32
N ASN A 232 28.45 -1.04 -14.01
CA ASN A 232 28.74 -0.07 -12.93
C ASN A 232 27.83 1.17 -12.89
N VAL A 233 26.65 1.11 -13.52
CA VAL A 233 25.64 2.19 -13.45
C VAL A 233 24.69 1.99 -12.28
N VAL A 234 24.53 0.75 -11.79
CA VAL A 234 23.69 0.38 -10.64
C VAL A 234 24.54 -0.24 -9.56
N ASP A 235 24.07 -0.12 -8.33
CA ASP A 235 24.66 -0.84 -7.20
C ASP A 235 24.43 -2.34 -7.34
N GLY A 236 25.30 -3.13 -6.72
CA GLY A 236 25.13 -4.57 -6.63
C GLY A 236 23.96 -4.96 -5.74
N LEU A 237 23.33 -6.10 -6.02
CA LEU A 237 22.28 -6.65 -5.18
C LEU A 237 22.87 -7.20 -3.88
N PRO A 238 22.17 -7.00 -2.75
CA PRO A 238 22.61 -7.53 -1.46
C PRO A 238 22.59 -9.06 -1.45
N VAL A 239 23.37 -9.66 -0.55
CA VAL A 239 23.30 -11.08 -0.23
C VAL A 239 22.38 -11.29 0.98
N ASP A 240 21.76 -12.45 1.06
CA ASP A 240 20.86 -12.85 2.16
C ASP A 240 19.61 -12.01 2.38
N GLU A 241 19.31 -11.11 1.44
CA GLU A 241 18.09 -10.30 1.45
C GLU A 241 17.23 -10.60 0.23
N PHE A 242 15.91 -10.50 0.40
CA PHE A 242 14.98 -10.56 -0.73
C PHE A 242 14.92 -9.21 -1.44
N VAL A 243 15.20 -9.23 -2.73
CA VAL A 243 15.11 -8.06 -3.61
C VAL A 243 14.01 -8.29 -4.64
N HIS A 244 13.11 -7.34 -4.77
CA HIS A 244 12.14 -7.32 -5.86
C HIS A 244 12.76 -6.66 -7.09
N ILE A 245 12.79 -7.38 -8.19
CA ILE A 245 13.28 -6.92 -9.48
C ILE A 245 12.09 -6.84 -10.42
N ALA A 246 11.92 -5.68 -11.05
CA ALA A 246 10.93 -5.46 -12.10
C ALA A 246 11.65 -4.95 -13.34
N THR A 247 11.35 -5.50 -14.49
CA THR A 247 11.92 -5.08 -15.78
C THR A 247 10.80 -4.88 -16.77
N VAL A 248 10.76 -3.72 -17.39
CA VAL A 248 9.84 -3.42 -18.49
C VAL A 248 10.64 -3.17 -19.77
N TYR A 249 10.25 -3.83 -20.84
CA TYR A 249 10.79 -3.61 -22.18
C TYR A 249 9.65 -3.35 -23.16
N ASN A 250 9.74 -2.23 -23.87
CA ASN A 250 8.82 -1.88 -24.94
C ASN A 250 9.53 -2.13 -26.30
N ALA A 251 9.09 -3.16 -27.02
CA ALA A 251 9.68 -3.56 -28.28
C ALA A 251 9.43 -2.54 -29.43
N ASP A 252 8.40 -1.70 -29.32
CA ASP A 252 8.10 -0.69 -30.34
C ASP A 252 9.01 0.53 -30.24
N THR A 253 9.33 0.95 -29.03
CA THR A 253 10.13 2.16 -28.76
C THR A 253 11.57 1.83 -28.40
N GLY A 254 11.85 0.60 -27.99
CA GLY A 254 13.13 0.19 -27.42
C GLY A 254 13.36 0.69 -26.00
N GLU A 255 12.35 1.31 -25.35
CA GLU A 255 12.42 1.78 -23.98
C GLU A 255 12.52 0.63 -23.00
N ARG A 256 13.35 0.82 -21.99
CA ARG A 256 13.61 -0.13 -20.89
C ARG A 256 13.62 0.60 -19.58
N SER A 257 13.02 -0.04 -18.56
CA SER A 257 13.09 0.41 -17.17
C SER A 257 13.26 -0.78 -16.23
N TYR A 258 13.78 -0.51 -15.04
CA TYR A 258 13.99 -1.47 -13.97
C TYR A 258 13.80 -0.77 -12.62
#